data_d59ee9585fc9e172f634996c53343d08
#
_entry.id   d59ee9585fc9e172f634996c53343d08
#
_cell.length_a   1.000
_cell.length_b   1.000
_cell.length_c   1.000
_cell.angle_alpha   90.00
_cell.angle_beta   90.00
_cell.angle_gamma   90.00
#
_symmetry.space_group_name_H-M   'P 1'
#
loop_
_entity.id
_entity.type
_entity.pdbx_description
1 polymer ?
#
loop_
_entity_poly.entity_id
_entity_poly.type
_entity_poly.pdbx_seq_one_letter_code
_entity_poly.pdbx_strand_id
1 'polypeptide(L)'
;MTTVIKDNLFKDIELVYNVNMQCNFFSYKNIQLYNASCLDKNILDKESVDLIITSPPYNVGIDYNSNEDSNEYKEYLEFSRQWMHNCYILAKDTARFCLNIPLDKNKGGQQSVGADLISIAKDIGWKYHSSIVWNEGNISRRTAWGSWLSASAPYVIAPVELIVVLYKNEWKKKIKGKSDIIKE
;
A
#
# COMPACT_ATOMS: atom_id res chain seq x y z
N MET A 1 -30.14 -14.97 -2.48
CA MET A 1 -30.69 -14.48 -3.77
C MET A 1 -29.50 -13.97 -4.56
N THR A 2 -29.18 -14.63 -5.66
CA THR A 2 -28.02 -14.27 -6.50
C THR A 2 -28.51 -13.33 -7.60
N THR A 3 -28.03 -12.10 -7.60
CA THR A 3 -28.35 -11.13 -8.66
C THR A 3 -27.21 -11.13 -9.66
N VAL A 4 -27.48 -11.54 -10.88
CA VAL A 4 -26.51 -11.49 -11.99
C VAL A 4 -26.80 -10.23 -12.82
N ILE A 5 -25.84 -9.31 -12.86
CA ILE A 5 -25.90 -8.14 -13.74
C ILE A 5 -25.02 -8.44 -14.94
N LYS A 6 -25.65 -8.62 -16.12
CA LYS A 6 -24.92 -8.77 -17.40
C LYS A 6 -24.88 -7.42 -18.11
N ASP A 7 -23.70 -6.83 -18.16
CA ASP A 7 -23.49 -5.65 -18.99
C ASP A 7 -22.85 -6.07 -20.33
N ASN A 8 -23.31 -5.47 -21.42
CA ASN A 8 -22.90 -5.86 -22.78
C ASN A 8 -21.41 -5.62 -23.08
N LEU A 9 -20.72 -4.87 -22.25
CA LEU A 9 -19.28 -4.61 -22.39
C LEU A 9 -18.41 -5.71 -21.80
N PHE A 10 -18.97 -6.55 -20.89
CA PHE A 10 -18.25 -7.57 -20.15
C PHE A 10 -19.05 -8.88 -20.13
N LYS A 11 -19.18 -9.51 -21.30
CA LYS A 11 -20.03 -10.70 -21.50
C LYS A 11 -19.74 -11.91 -20.60
N ASP A 12 -18.58 -11.95 -19.95
CA ASP A 12 -18.11 -13.07 -19.15
C ASP A 12 -17.94 -12.71 -17.66
N ILE A 13 -18.55 -11.61 -17.19
CA ILE A 13 -18.46 -11.18 -15.80
C ILE A 13 -19.69 -11.67 -15.03
N GLU A 14 -19.46 -12.56 -14.10
CA GLU A 14 -20.45 -12.99 -13.11
C GLU A 14 -20.20 -12.26 -11.78
N LEU A 15 -21.10 -11.33 -11.42
CA LEU A 15 -21.09 -10.69 -10.11
C LEU A 15 -21.82 -11.62 -9.14
N VAL A 16 -21.06 -12.30 -8.30
CA VAL A 16 -21.61 -13.15 -7.23
C VAL A 16 -21.70 -12.33 -5.94
N TYR A 17 -22.93 -11.92 -5.59
CA TYR A 17 -23.20 -11.35 -4.29
C TYR A 17 -23.41 -12.47 -3.27
N ASN A 18 -22.46 -12.70 -2.41
CA ASN A 18 -22.64 -13.66 -1.32
C ASN A 18 -23.26 -12.93 -0.12
N VAL A 19 -24.55 -13.16 0.10
CA VAL A 19 -25.36 -12.48 1.14
C VAL A 19 -24.85 -12.80 2.57
N ASN A 20 -24.03 -13.81 2.74
CA ASN A 20 -23.48 -14.22 4.04
C ASN A 20 -22.06 -13.68 4.33
N MET A 21 -21.40 -13.01 3.37
CA MET A 21 -20.16 -12.31 3.59
C MET A 21 -20.40 -10.80 3.64
N GLN A 22 -19.86 -10.12 4.63
CA GLN A 22 -19.93 -8.66 4.78
C GLN A 22 -19.16 -7.88 3.70
N CYS A 23 -18.63 -8.54 2.68
CA CYS A 23 -17.89 -7.92 1.59
C CYS A 23 -18.48 -8.29 0.23
N ASN A 24 -18.55 -7.30 -0.67
CA ASN A 24 -18.86 -7.54 -2.07
C ASN A 24 -17.65 -8.21 -2.73
N PHE A 25 -17.92 -9.26 -3.47
CA PHE A 25 -16.90 -10.08 -4.11
C PHE A 25 -17.12 -10.13 -5.61
N PHE A 26 -16.05 -9.91 -6.36
CA PHE A 26 -16.02 -10.09 -7.81
C PHE A 26 -14.92 -11.08 -8.18
N SER A 27 -15.22 -12.03 -9.04
CA SER A 27 -14.25 -13.03 -9.53
C SER A 27 -14.29 -13.13 -11.04
N TYR A 28 -13.12 -13.08 -11.66
CA TYR A 28 -12.94 -13.33 -13.08
C TYR A 28 -11.62 -14.05 -13.32
N LYS A 29 -11.68 -15.28 -13.86
CA LYS A 29 -10.51 -16.16 -14.04
C LYS A 29 -9.75 -16.34 -12.72
N ASN A 30 -8.52 -15.83 -12.66
CA ASN A 30 -7.61 -15.85 -11.49
C ASN A 30 -7.59 -14.53 -10.73
N ILE A 31 -8.50 -13.59 -11.01
CA ILE A 31 -8.61 -12.28 -10.35
C ILE A 31 -9.79 -12.30 -9.40
N GLN A 32 -9.58 -11.84 -8.18
CA GLN A 32 -10.62 -11.66 -7.17
C GLN A 32 -10.53 -10.23 -6.63
N LEU A 33 -11.67 -9.54 -6.57
CA LEU A 33 -11.78 -8.19 -6.03
C LEU A 33 -12.71 -8.21 -4.83
N TYR A 34 -12.23 -7.68 -3.71
CA TYR A 34 -12.98 -7.57 -2.47
C TYR A 34 -13.24 -6.10 -2.16
N ASN A 35 -14.49 -5.72 -1.97
CA ASN A 35 -14.86 -4.42 -1.42
C ASN A 35 -15.01 -4.56 0.09
N ALA A 36 -13.89 -4.46 0.79
CA ALA A 36 -13.83 -4.67 2.23
C ALA A 36 -12.70 -3.84 2.85
N SER A 37 -12.74 -3.67 4.16
CA SER A 37 -11.66 -2.98 4.87
C SER A 37 -10.39 -3.86 4.92
N CYS A 38 -9.22 -3.27 4.70
CA CYS A 38 -7.94 -3.95 4.91
C CYS A 38 -7.70 -4.38 6.38
N LEU A 39 -8.53 -3.90 7.30
CA LEU A 39 -8.53 -4.33 8.70
C LEU A 39 -9.35 -5.60 8.95
N ASP A 40 -10.15 -6.05 7.98
CA ASP A 40 -10.91 -7.29 8.09
C ASP A 40 -9.98 -8.50 7.97
N LYS A 41 -9.93 -9.29 9.04
CA LYS A 41 -9.05 -10.45 9.17
C LYS A 41 -9.58 -11.72 8.49
N ASN A 42 -10.82 -11.66 7.96
CA ASN A 42 -11.52 -12.84 7.42
C ASN A 42 -11.59 -12.86 5.90
N ILE A 43 -10.98 -11.89 5.20
CA ILE A 43 -11.02 -11.78 3.74
C ILE A 43 -10.19 -12.88 3.08
N LEU A 44 -9.04 -13.18 3.64
CA LEU A 44 -8.08 -14.16 3.12
C LEU A 44 -7.61 -15.09 4.25
N ASP A 45 -7.18 -16.27 3.87
CA ASP A 45 -6.56 -17.21 4.80
C ASP A 45 -5.19 -16.71 5.29
N LYS A 46 -4.85 -17.04 6.54
CA LYS A 46 -3.53 -16.76 7.08
C LYS A 46 -2.46 -17.48 6.25
N GLU A 47 -1.30 -16.86 6.12
CA GLU A 47 -0.13 -17.43 5.42
C GLU A 47 -0.44 -17.89 3.97
N SER A 48 -1.36 -17.18 3.30
CA SER A 48 -1.79 -17.50 1.93
C SER A 48 -1.13 -16.61 0.87
N VAL A 49 -0.63 -15.42 1.24
CA VAL A 49 -0.19 -14.38 0.31
C VAL A 49 1.32 -14.45 0.07
N ASP A 50 1.74 -14.51 -1.19
CA ASP A 50 3.15 -14.52 -1.61
C ASP A 50 3.73 -13.13 -1.83
N LEU A 51 2.89 -12.16 -2.25
CA LEU A 51 3.32 -10.79 -2.57
C LEU A 51 2.20 -9.81 -2.20
N ILE A 52 2.57 -8.79 -1.46
CA ILE A 52 1.70 -7.66 -1.13
C ILE A 52 2.30 -6.41 -1.77
N ILE A 53 1.49 -5.66 -2.51
CA ILE A 53 1.87 -4.37 -3.09
C ILE A 53 0.78 -3.37 -2.71
N THR A 54 1.17 -2.27 -2.09
CA THR A 54 0.22 -1.23 -1.69
C THR A 54 0.85 0.15 -1.67
N SER A 55 -0.01 1.14 -1.95
CA SER A 55 0.23 2.56 -1.72
C SER A 55 -0.90 3.02 -0.79
N PRO A 56 -0.68 3.06 0.52
CA PRO A 56 -1.71 3.47 1.46
C PRO A 56 -2.00 4.98 1.35
N PRO A 57 -3.11 5.49 1.93
CA PRO A 57 -3.30 6.92 2.08
C PRO A 57 -2.08 7.57 2.77
N TYR A 58 -1.69 8.75 2.29
CA TYR A 58 -0.45 9.41 2.76
C TYR A 58 -0.68 10.41 3.88
N ASN A 59 -1.91 10.58 4.31
CA ASN A 59 -2.32 11.57 5.32
C ASN A 59 -1.91 13.01 4.93
N VAL A 60 -2.08 13.35 3.66
CA VAL A 60 -1.74 14.67 3.09
C VAL A 60 -2.95 15.56 2.84
N GLY A 61 -4.13 15.15 3.29
CA GLY A 61 -5.40 15.87 3.16
C GLY A 61 -6.03 15.73 1.78
N ILE A 62 -5.87 14.59 1.12
CA ILE A 62 -6.60 14.25 -0.10
C ILE A 62 -7.97 13.71 0.31
N ASP A 63 -9.03 14.22 -0.32
CA ASP A 63 -10.38 13.70 -0.13
C ASP A 63 -10.58 12.40 -0.93
N TYR A 64 -10.66 11.28 -0.23
CA TYR A 64 -10.93 9.96 -0.80
C TYR A 64 -12.40 9.55 -0.66
N ASN A 65 -13.34 10.48 -0.56
CA ASN A 65 -14.80 10.27 -0.43
C ASN A 65 -15.27 9.53 0.84
N SER A 66 -14.48 8.62 1.39
CA SER A 66 -14.84 7.80 2.56
C SER A 66 -13.77 7.76 3.65
N ASN A 67 -12.59 8.30 3.38
CA ASN A 67 -11.49 8.39 4.34
C ASN A 67 -11.00 9.83 4.47
N GLU A 68 -11.06 10.37 5.66
CA GLU A 68 -10.38 11.63 5.98
C GLU A 68 -8.87 11.39 6.01
N ASP A 69 -8.17 11.90 4.99
CA ASP A 69 -6.71 11.86 4.90
C ASP A 69 -6.06 13.02 5.68
N SER A 70 -6.71 13.45 6.77
CA SER A 70 -6.31 14.58 7.62
C SER A 70 -6.23 14.23 9.10
N ASN A 71 -6.18 12.96 9.44
CA ASN A 71 -6.08 12.49 10.82
C ASN A 71 -4.83 13.04 11.51
N GLU A 72 -4.89 13.14 12.83
CA GLU A 72 -3.67 13.41 13.60
C GLU A 72 -2.60 12.37 13.25
N TYR A 73 -1.36 12.81 13.14
CA TYR A 73 -0.28 11.93 12.66
C TYR A 73 -0.09 10.67 13.50
N LYS A 74 -0.34 10.77 14.79
CA LYS A 74 -0.31 9.62 15.71
C LYS A 74 -1.38 8.58 15.38
N GLU A 75 -2.59 9.03 15.03
CA GLU A 75 -3.69 8.14 14.65
C GLU A 75 -3.41 7.46 13.31
N TYR A 76 -2.84 8.20 12.36
CA TYR A 76 -2.38 7.65 11.10
C TYR A 76 -1.32 6.55 11.28
N LEU A 77 -0.36 6.75 12.17
CA LEU A 77 0.65 5.74 12.47
C LEU A 77 0.05 4.50 13.15
N GLU A 78 -0.92 4.68 14.06
CA GLU A 78 -1.61 3.57 14.70
C GLU A 78 -2.46 2.78 13.70
N PHE A 79 -3.22 3.45 12.84
CA PHE A 79 -3.93 2.81 11.73
C PHE A 79 -2.97 2.03 10.82
N SER A 80 -1.82 2.62 10.52
CA SER A 80 -0.79 1.98 9.70
C SER A 80 -0.23 0.72 10.36
N ARG A 81 -0.02 0.73 11.66
CA ARG A 81 0.38 -0.45 12.44
C ARG A 81 -0.64 -1.59 12.31
N GLN A 82 -1.92 -1.28 12.38
CA GLN A 82 -3.00 -2.28 12.32
C GLN A 82 -3.07 -2.98 10.98
N TRP A 83 -3.12 -2.26 9.86
CA TRP A 83 -3.21 -2.89 8.55
C TRP A 83 -1.91 -3.59 8.14
N MET A 84 -0.74 -3.05 8.51
CA MET A 84 0.54 -3.73 8.27
C MET A 84 0.66 -5.03 9.07
N HIS A 85 0.12 -5.07 10.28
CA HIS A 85 0.05 -6.29 11.07
C HIS A 85 -0.87 -7.33 10.42
N ASN A 86 -2.02 -6.93 9.86
CA ASN A 86 -2.86 -7.82 9.08
C ASN A 86 -2.10 -8.39 7.87
N CYS A 87 -1.40 -7.55 7.12
CA CYS A 87 -0.54 -7.99 6.02
C CYS A 87 0.48 -9.04 6.48
N TYR A 88 1.07 -8.86 7.67
CA TYR A 88 2.02 -9.81 8.23
C TYR A 88 1.40 -11.18 8.52
N ILE A 89 0.18 -11.21 9.07
CA ILE A 89 -0.57 -12.45 9.36
C ILE A 89 -0.91 -13.19 8.06
N LEU A 90 -1.34 -12.47 7.02
CA LEU A 90 -1.73 -13.05 5.73
C LEU A 90 -0.54 -13.53 4.90
N ALA A 91 0.64 -12.96 5.11
CA ALA A 91 1.84 -13.24 4.36
C ALA A 91 2.43 -14.61 4.68
N LYS A 92 2.84 -15.35 3.66
CA LYS A 92 3.69 -16.55 3.81
C LYS A 92 5.08 -16.18 4.33
N ASP A 93 5.81 -17.15 4.88
CA ASP A 93 7.17 -16.93 5.38
C ASP A 93 8.14 -16.37 4.34
N THR A 94 7.96 -16.74 3.08
CA THR A 94 8.78 -16.27 1.95
C THR A 94 8.17 -15.08 1.23
N ALA A 95 7.11 -14.48 1.75
CA ALA A 95 6.41 -13.38 1.12
C ALA A 95 7.25 -12.11 1.00
N ARG A 96 6.87 -11.28 0.03
CA ARG A 96 7.37 -9.91 -0.14
C ARG A 96 6.26 -8.92 0.13
N PHE A 97 6.65 -7.81 0.73
CA PHE A 97 5.77 -6.67 0.94
C PHE A 97 6.43 -5.44 0.34
N CYS A 98 5.83 -4.92 -0.74
CA CYS A 98 6.26 -3.71 -1.43
C CYS A 98 5.35 -2.57 -1.03
N LEU A 99 5.89 -1.61 -0.29
CA LEU A 99 5.17 -0.48 0.26
C LEU A 99 5.61 0.79 -0.45
N ASN A 100 4.72 1.40 -1.25
CA ASN A 100 4.96 2.69 -1.88
C ASN A 100 4.51 3.81 -0.95
N ILE A 101 5.41 4.70 -0.58
CA ILE A 101 5.19 5.77 0.40
C ILE A 101 5.98 7.02 0.05
N PRO A 102 5.50 8.23 0.42
CA PRO A 102 6.28 9.44 0.27
C PRO A 102 7.49 9.40 1.22
N LEU A 103 8.55 10.09 0.82
CA LEU A 103 9.72 10.26 1.67
C LEU A 103 9.37 11.08 2.92
N ASP A 104 8.70 12.21 2.70
CA ASP A 104 8.36 13.21 3.71
C ASP A 104 6.93 13.69 3.58
N LYS A 105 6.40 14.26 4.68
CA LYS A 105 5.17 15.02 4.70
C LYS A 105 5.46 16.45 5.17
N ASN A 106 5.06 17.43 4.36
CA ASN A 106 5.31 18.86 4.64
C ASN A 106 4.10 19.59 5.24
N LYS A 107 3.01 18.90 5.54
CA LYS A 107 1.78 19.53 6.03
C LYS A 107 1.68 19.32 7.54
N GLY A 108 1.64 20.45 8.30
CA GLY A 108 1.57 20.38 9.77
C GLY A 108 2.89 20.06 10.47
N GLY A 109 4.01 20.40 9.86
CA GLY A 109 5.37 20.11 10.31
C GLY A 109 6.05 19.08 9.41
N GLN A 110 7.35 19.00 9.50
CA GLN A 110 8.14 18.04 8.74
C GLN A 110 8.10 16.69 9.45
N GLN A 111 7.54 15.68 8.79
CA GLN A 111 7.43 14.31 9.28
C GLN A 111 8.04 13.37 8.26
N SER A 112 8.96 12.52 8.68
CA SER A 112 9.57 11.51 7.82
C SER A 112 8.69 10.26 7.77
N VAL A 113 7.60 10.34 7.01
CA VAL A 113 6.61 9.25 6.87
C VAL A 113 7.27 7.94 6.48
N GLY A 114 8.22 8.00 5.54
CA GLY A 114 8.96 6.82 5.10
C GLY A 114 9.71 6.13 6.24
N ALA A 115 10.43 6.88 7.08
CA ALA A 115 11.18 6.34 8.21
C ALA A 115 10.24 5.74 9.27
N ASP A 116 9.15 6.44 9.60
CA ASP A 116 8.22 6.00 10.63
C ASP A 116 7.48 4.72 10.23
N LEU A 117 7.00 4.62 8.98
CA LEU A 117 6.34 3.41 8.49
C LEU A 117 7.31 2.22 8.38
N ILE A 118 8.56 2.44 7.99
CA ILE A 118 9.59 1.40 8.01
C ILE A 118 9.85 0.93 9.44
N SER A 119 9.92 1.83 10.41
CA SER A 119 10.08 1.48 11.83
C SER A 119 8.92 0.63 12.33
N ILE A 120 7.67 1.05 12.06
CA ILE A 120 6.47 0.30 12.41
C ILE A 120 6.49 -1.10 11.79
N ALA A 121 6.82 -1.21 10.51
CA ALA A 121 6.90 -2.50 9.83
C ALA A 121 7.91 -3.43 10.52
N LYS A 122 9.09 -2.92 10.88
CA LYS A 122 10.12 -3.68 11.61
C LYS A 122 9.66 -4.11 13.00
N ASP A 123 8.97 -3.25 13.72
CA ASP A 123 8.42 -3.57 15.05
C ASP A 123 7.37 -4.70 14.98
N ILE A 124 6.60 -4.77 13.88
CA ILE A 124 5.65 -5.87 13.62
C ILE A 124 6.36 -7.19 13.34
N GLY A 125 7.58 -7.14 12.83
CA GLY A 125 8.38 -8.32 12.49
C GLY A 125 8.80 -8.41 11.02
N TRP A 126 8.38 -7.45 10.17
CA TRP A 126 8.88 -7.36 8.81
C TRP A 126 10.38 -7.08 8.79
N LYS A 127 11.10 -7.71 7.89
CA LYS A 127 12.54 -7.51 7.69
C LYS A 127 12.75 -6.63 6.46
N TYR A 128 13.52 -5.57 6.63
CA TYR A 128 13.87 -4.66 5.54
C TYR A 128 14.86 -5.33 4.58
N HIS A 129 14.59 -5.21 3.27
CA HIS A 129 15.53 -5.65 2.25
C HIS A 129 16.17 -4.49 1.52
N SER A 130 15.36 -3.66 0.87
CA SER A 130 15.84 -2.55 0.05
C SER A 130 14.75 -1.51 -0.16
N SER A 131 15.12 -0.37 -0.72
CA SER A 131 14.18 0.61 -1.25
C SER A 131 14.53 0.95 -2.69
N ILE A 132 13.49 1.17 -3.50
CA ILE A 132 13.57 1.73 -4.83
C ILE A 132 13.13 3.18 -4.71
N VAL A 133 13.89 4.11 -5.26
CA VAL A 133 13.50 5.51 -5.33
C VAL A 133 12.74 5.73 -6.63
N TRP A 134 11.48 6.12 -6.50
CA TRP A 134 10.67 6.52 -7.63
C TRP A 134 10.72 8.04 -7.77
N ASN A 135 11.41 8.51 -8.81
CA ASN A 135 11.42 9.92 -9.15
C ASN A 135 10.19 10.24 -10.00
N GLU A 136 9.30 11.07 -9.47
CA GLU A 136 8.07 11.47 -10.14
C GLU A 136 8.30 12.35 -11.40
N GLY A 137 9.52 12.84 -11.61
CA GLY A 137 9.92 13.63 -12.78
C GLY A 137 9.22 15.00 -12.91
N ASN A 138 8.31 15.36 -12.01
CA ASN A 138 7.44 16.53 -12.13
C ASN A 138 7.93 17.71 -11.27
N ILE A 139 9.19 18.07 -11.43
CA ILE A 139 9.85 19.14 -10.66
C ILE A 139 9.22 20.51 -10.98
N SER A 140 8.71 20.72 -12.19
CA SER A 140 8.23 22.04 -12.65
C SER A 140 6.98 22.56 -11.92
N ARG A 141 6.18 21.71 -11.31
CA ARG A 141 5.00 22.10 -10.52
C ARG A 141 5.26 22.24 -9.02
N ARG A 142 6.46 21.88 -8.57
CA ARG A 142 6.86 21.87 -7.16
C ARG A 142 7.91 22.93 -6.84
N THR A 143 8.05 23.94 -7.69
CA THR A 143 8.87 25.10 -7.32
C THR A 143 8.27 25.76 -6.09
N ALA A 144 9.11 25.98 -5.11
CA ALA A 144 8.78 26.46 -3.78
C ALA A 144 8.23 27.90 -3.76
N TRP A 145 7.01 28.07 -4.29
CA TRP A 145 6.35 29.38 -4.32
C TRP A 145 6.15 30.00 -2.94
N GLY A 146 6.09 29.18 -1.88
CA GLY A 146 5.88 29.63 -0.52
C GLY A 146 7.15 30.03 0.24
N SER A 147 8.33 29.62 -0.22
CA SER A 147 9.60 29.89 0.48
C SER A 147 10.61 30.71 -0.32
N TRP A 148 10.21 31.16 -1.51
CA TRP A 148 11.05 32.01 -2.36
C TRP A 148 11.43 33.28 -1.64
N LEU A 149 12.74 33.49 -1.41
CA LEU A 149 13.32 34.62 -0.65
C LEU A 149 12.93 34.68 0.83
N SER A 150 12.31 33.67 1.41
CA SER A 150 12.03 33.63 2.86
C SER A 150 13.08 32.80 3.58
N ALA A 151 13.99 33.46 4.27
CA ALA A 151 14.98 32.80 5.11
C ALA A 151 14.38 32.17 6.39
N SER A 152 13.15 32.59 6.77
CA SER A 152 12.49 32.14 8.00
C SER A 152 11.85 30.80 7.90
N ALA A 153 11.55 30.31 6.67
CA ALA A 153 10.91 29.01 6.45
C ALA A 153 11.43 28.38 5.14
N PRO A 154 12.70 27.95 5.10
CA PRO A 154 13.25 27.31 3.91
C PRO A 154 12.51 26.01 3.65
N TYR A 155 12.08 25.84 2.40
CA TYR A 155 11.33 24.65 1.97
C TYR A 155 12.22 23.77 1.10
N VAL A 156 12.39 22.52 1.49
CA VAL A 156 13.10 21.51 0.72
C VAL A 156 12.07 20.57 0.08
N ILE A 157 12.11 20.46 -1.23
CA ILE A 157 11.21 19.58 -1.97
C ILE A 157 11.87 18.23 -2.17
N ALA A 158 11.16 17.16 -1.79
CA ALA A 158 11.54 15.80 -2.10
C ALA A 158 10.56 15.22 -3.16
N PRO A 159 10.85 15.37 -4.48
CA PRO A 159 9.96 14.91 -5.55
C PRO A 159 10.10 13.41 -5.82
N VAL A 160 10.21 12.63 -4.75
CA VAL A 160 10.44 11.19 -4.83
C VAL A 160 9.53 10.45 -3.86
N GLU A 161 9.14 9.25 -4.27
CA GLU A 161 8.54 8.26 -3.40
C GLU A 161 9.48 7.08 -3.20
N LEU A 162 9.28 6.35 -2.12
CA LEU A 162 10.01 5.14 -1.82
C LEU A 162 9.12 3.92 -2.05
N ILE A 163 9.59 2.95 -2.82
CA ILE A 163 9.02 1.62 -2.83
C ILE A 163 9.88 0.76 -1.91
N VAL A 164 9.43 0.61 -0.68
CA VAL A 164 10.14 -0.16 0.34
C VAL A 164 9.86 -1.64 0.16
N VAL A 165 10.89 -2.44 -0.01
CA VAL A 165 10.78 -3.90 -0.15
C VAL A 165 11.11 -4.56 1.18
N LEU A 166 10.10 -5.21 1.75
CA LEU A 166 10.18 -5.95 3.00
C LEU A 166 9.93 -7.44 2.74
N TYR A 167 10.33 -8.30 3.68
CA TYR A 167 10.04 -9.73 3.66
C TYR A 167 9.70 -10.22 5.08
N LYS A 168 8.95 -11.35 5.18
CA LYS A 168 8.52 -11.88 6.48
C LYS A 168 9.67 -12.61 7.20
N ASN A 169 10.01 -13.81 6.79
CA ASN A 169 11.01 -14.63 7.49
C ASN A 169 12.17 -15.01 6.60
N GLU A 170 11.93 -15.51 5.40
CA GLU A 170 12.96 -16.01 4.51
C GLU A 170 13.11 -15.10 3.26
N TRP A 171 14.31 -14.59 3.07
CA TRP A 171 14.64 -13.83 1.86
C TRP A 171 14.79 -14.76 0.63
N LYS A 172 15.46 -15.88 0.81
CA LYS A 172 15.72 -16.82 -0.28
C LYS A 172 14.53 -17.76 -0.45
N LYS A 173 13.92 -17.77 -1.63
CA LYS A 173 12.95 -18.82 -2.00
C LYS A 173 13.70 -20.13 -2.27
N LYS A 174 13.16 -21.25 -1.76
CA LYS A 174 13.72 -22.58 -1.98
C LYS A 174 13.54 -23.11 -3.41
N ILE A 175 12.81 -22.37 -4.25
CA ILE A 175 12.55 -22.74 -5.65
C ILE A 175 13.83 -22.53 -6.46
N LYS A 176 14.45 -23.62 -6.89
CA LYS A 176 15.54 -23.60 -7.86
C LYS A 176 14.94 -23.56 -9.27
N GLY A 177 15.13 -22.48 -9.98
CA GLY A 177 14.71 -22.34 -11.37
C GLY A 177 15.13 -20.98 -11.92
N LYS A 178 15.49 -20.92 -13.20
CA LYS A 178 15.59 -19.65 -13.90
C LYS A 178 14.16 -19.16 -14.15
N SER A 179 13.89 -17.89 -13.87
CA SER A 179 12.64 -17.26 -14.27
C SER A 179 12.55 -17.30 -15.80
N ASP A 180 11.54 -17.92 -16.36
CA ASP A 180 11.27 -17.90 -17.80
C ASP A 180 10.79 -16.52 -18.31
N ILE A 181 10.63 -15.56 -17.37
CA ILE A 181 10.11 -14.21 -17.64
C ILE A 181 11.19 -13.26 -18.23
N ILE A 182 12.46 -13.63 -18.19
CA ILE A 182 13.56 -12.80 -18.70
C ILE A 182 14.11 -13.42 -19.98
N LYS A 183 13.27 -13.62 -20.97
CA LYS A 183 13.67 -14.06 -22.32
C LYS A 183 13.18 -13.11 -23.42
N GLU A 184 12.91 -11.85 -23.09
CA GLU A 184 12.69 -10.81 -24.10
C GLU A 184 13.70 -9.68 -23.95
#